data_65fcd0c86ecc0a67f8de403aa0328fda
#
_entry.id   65fcd0c86ecc0a67f8de403aa0328fda
#
_cell.length_a   1.000
_cell.length_b   1.000
_cell.length_c   1.000
_cell.angle_alpha   90.00
_cell.angle_beta   90.00
_cell.angle_gamma   90.00
#
_symmetry.space_group_name_H-M   'P 1'
#
loop_
_entity.id
_entity.type
_entity.pdbx_description
1 polymer ?
#
loop_
_entity_poly.entity_id
_entity_poly.type
_entity_poly.pdbx_seq_one_letter_code
_entity_poly.pdbx_strand_id
1 'polypeptide(L)'
;MRQVLGDLAAPDLQKADDAFAHFEELVVGPAVETLDDGEAATIAYAMTHSATALIDERKATRICRERFPALRLACTIDVLMHADVQTRLGPALLADAVFRALQEGQMRVFSHHAEWVIGLIGDERAALCPSLPRRARTLSTESAPANQSGSNAR
;
A
#
# COMPACT_ATOMS: atom_id res chain seq x y z
N MET A 1 15.38 28.92 33.02
CA MET A 1 15.15 27.55 32.57
C MET A 1 13.72 27.15 32.89
N ARG A 2 12.73 27.80 32.25
CA ARG A 2 11.30 27.65 32.51
C ARG A 2 10.51 28.20 31.34
N GLN A 3 10.56 27.54 30.16
CA GLN A 3 9.72 27.91 28.98
C GLN A 3 9.88 26.94 27.80
N VAL A 4 9.88 25.61 28.03
CA VAL A 4 9.86 24.59 26.96
C VAL A 4 8.74 23.57 27.17
N LEU A 5 7.87 23.74 28.17
CA LEU A 5 6.69 22.92 28.41
C LEU A 5 5.38 23.67 28.16
N GLY A 6 5.44 24.73 27.32
CA GLY A 6 4.26 25.43 26.84
C GLY A 6 3.68 24.70 25.64
N ASP A 7 2.39 24.34 25.76
CA ASP A 7 1.50 23.88 24.70
C ASP A 7 1.69 22.44 24.16
N LEU A 8 1.74 21.47 25.04
CA LEU A 8 0.96 20.25 24.76
C LEU A 8 -0.50 20.68 24.91
N ALA A 9 -1.16 21.01 23.80
CA ALA A 9 -2.60 21.23 23.79
C ALA A 9 -3.24 20.04 24.51
N ALA A 10 -4.12 20.32 25.45
CA ALA A 10 -4.87 19.28 26.14
C ALA A 10 -5.47 18.36 25.05
N PRO A 11 -5.35 17.03 25.17
CA PRO A 11 -5.91 16.12 24.19
C PRO A 11 -7.36 16.53 23.95
N ASP A 12 -7.74 16.68 22.68
CA ASP A 12 -9.13 16.98 22.33
C ASP A 12 -9.96 15.76 22.71
N LEU A 13 -10.56 15.80 23.90
CA LEU A 13 -11.31 14.68 24.49
C LEU A 13 -12.44 14.24 23.56
N GLN A 14 -13.08 15.18 22.87
CA GLN A 14 -14.14 14.85 21.92
C GLN A 14 -13.59 13.99 20.76
N LYS A 15 -12.43 14.33 20.22
CA LYS A 15 -11.81 13.51 19.17
C LYS A 15 -11.37 12.15 19.67
N ALA A 16 -10.96 12.05 20.93
CA ALA A 16 -10.62 10.76 21.51
C ALA A 16 -11.87 9.87 21.65
N ASP A 17 -12.99 10.43 22.09
CA ASP A 17 -14.27 9.72 22.19
C ASP A 17 -14.79 9.32 20.80
N ASP A 18 -14.71 10.21 19.81
CA ASP A 18 -15.11 9.92 18.42
C ASP A 18 -14.25 8.80 17.81
N ALA A 19 -12.93 8.86 18.03
CA ALA A 19 -12.01 7.82 17.56
C ALA A 19 -12.30 6.47 18.20
N PHE A 20 -12.61 6.45 19.50
CA PHE A 20 -12.96 5.24 20.22
C PHE A 20 -14.29 4.63 19.71
N ALA A 21 -15.30 5.45 19.48
CA ALA A 21 -16.57 5.00 18.91
C ALA A 21 -16.38 4.36 17.51
N HIS A 22 -15.58 4.98 16.66
CA HIS A 22 -15.24 4.39 15.35
C HIS A 22 -14.45 3.09 15.50
N PHE A 23 -13.52 3.01 16.44
CA PHE A 23 -12.78 1.79 16.72
C PHE A 23 -13.70 0.65 17.14
N GLU A 24 -14.59 0.88 18.15
CA GLU A 24 -15.55 -0.12 18.60
C GLU A 24 -16.42 -0.64 17.45
N GLU A 25 -16.91 0.25 16.58
CA GLU A 25 -17.71 -0.10 15.41
C GLU A 25 -16.97 -1.06 14.46
N LEU A 26 -15.65 -0.98 14.40
CA LEU A 26 -14.82 -1.78 13.52
C LEU A 26 -14.39 -3.13 14.09
N VAL A 27 -14.35 -3.27 15.43
CA VAL A 27 -13.87 -4.50 16.08
C VAL A 27 -15.02 -5.35 16.64
N VAL A 28 -16.22 -4.79 16.81
CA VAL A 28 -17.38 -5.50 17.36
C VAL A 28 -18.27 -6.02 16.25
N GLY A 29 -18.52 -7.33 16.23
CA GLY A 29 -19.44 -7.97 15.29
C GLY A 29 -18.94 -9.29 14.72
N PRO A 30 -19.56 -9.78 13.63
CA PRO A 30 -19.13 -11.01 12.95
C PRO A 30 -17.73 -10.85 12.35
N ALA A 31 -16.91 -11.90 12.43
CA ALA A 31 -15.51 -11.88 11.98
C ALA A 31 -15.31 -11.45 10.50
N VAL A 32 -16.33 -11.60 9.63
CA VAL A 32 -16.26 -11.17 8.23
C VAL A 32 -16.43 -9.65 8.05
N GLU A 33 -16.95 -8.97 9.08
CA GLU A 33 -17.28 -7.54 9.09
C GLU A 33 -16.41 -6.72 10.06
N THR A 34 -15.57 -7.40 10.86
CA THR A 34 -14.68 -6.76 11.85
C THR A 34 -13.24 -6.79 11.38
N LEU A 35 -12.45 -5.88 11.92
CA LEU A 35 -11.02 -5.73 11.65
C LEU A 35 -10.22 -6.13 12.89
N ASP A 36 -8.91 -6.31 12.70
CA ASP A 36 -8.01 -6.37 13.85
C ASP A 36 -7.81 -4.99 14.48
N ASP A 37 -7.27 -4.97 15.70
CA ASP A 37 -7.14 -3.75 16.50
C ASP A 37 -6.26 -2.69 15.82
N GLY A 38 -5.21 -3.12 15.11
CA GLY A 38 -4.28 -2.21 14.44
C GLY A 38 -4.92 -1.51 13.24
N GLU A 39 -5.63 -2.25 12.43
CA GLU A 39 -6.38 -1.73 11.28
C GLU A 39 -7.52 -0.83 11.74
N ALA A 40 -8.30 -1.29 12.72
CA ALA A 40 -9.40 -0.53 13.29
C ALA A 40 -8.93 0.80 13.89
N ALA A 41 -7.86 0.80 14.67
CA ALA A 41 -7.29 2.01 15.25
C ALA A 41 -6.77 2.98 14.18
N THR A 42 -6.12 2.48 13.13
CA THR A 42 -5.63 3.29 12.02
C THR A 42 -6.78 3.98 11.29
N ILE A 43 -7.85 3.25 11.01
CA ILE A 43 -9.03 3.76 10.32
C ILE A 43 -9.77 4.77 11.21
N ALA A 44 -10.02 4.43 12.48
CA ALA A 44 -10.68 5.31 13.44
C ALA A 44 -9.95 6.66 13.58
N TYR A 45 -8.62 6.62 13.70
CA TYR A 45 -7.79 7.81 13.73
C TYR A 45 -7.92 8.64 12.44
N ALA A 46 -7.83 7.99 11.30
CA ALA A 46 -7.92 8.67 10.01
C ALA A 46 -9.29 9.32 9.79
N MET A 47 -10.38 8.68 10.21
CA MET A 47 -11.73 9.25 10.16
C MET A 47 -11.84 10.51 11.02
N THR A 48 -11.42 10.43 12.28
CA THR A 48 -11.50 11.51 13.26
C THR A 48 -10.65 12.74 12.86
N HIS A 49 -9.50 12.50 12.22
CA HIS A 49 -8.56 13.56 11.87
C HIS A 49 -8.60 13.96 10.38
N SER A 50 -9.58 13.46 9.62
CA SER A 50 -9.67 13.69 8.17
C SER A 50 -8.36 13.36 7.43
N ALA A 51 -7.64 12.36 7.93
CA ALA A 51 -6.37 11.89 7.39
C ALA A 51 -6.59 10.81 6.31
N THR A 52 -5.50 10.35 5.70
CA THR A 52 -5.51 9.19 4.81
C THR A 52 -5.09 7.96 5.61
N ALA A 53 -5.90 6.90 5.60
CA ALA A 53 -5.54 5.64 6.23
C ALA A 53 -4.63 4.82 5.29
N LEU A 54 -3.48 4.37 5.79
CA LEU A 54 -2.56 3.51 5.07
C LEU A 54 -2.91 2.04 5.39
N ILE A 55 -3.49 1.34 4.43
CA ILE A 55 -4.06 0.00 4.61
C ILE A 55 -3.64 -0.90 3.45
N ASP A 56 -2.94 -2.00 3.75
CA ASP A 56 -2.50 -2.99 2.76
C ASP A 56 -3.41 -4.24 2.71
N GLU A 57 -4.27 -4.43 3.71
CA GLU A 57 -5.12 -5.60 3.83
C GLU A 57 -6.40 -5.44 3.00
N ARG A 58 -6.74 -6.50 2.22
CA ARG A 58 -7.90 -6.47 1.30
C ARG A 58 -9.23 -6.38 2.01
N LYS A 59 -9.37 -7.06 3.15
CA LYS A 59 -10.60 -7.07 3.93
C LYS A 59 -10.87 -5.68 4.48
N ALA A 60 -9.87 -5.05 5.10
CA ALA A 60 -9.97 -3.69 5.61
C ALA A 60 -10.28 -2.67 4.50
N THR A 61 -9.58 -2.77 3.36
CA THR A 61 -9.87 -1.94 2.19
C THR A 61 -11.31 -2.09 1.70
N ARG A 62 -11.83 -3.34 1.64
CA ARG A 62 -13.22 -3.61 1.25
C ARG A 62 -14.21 -2.99 2.24
N ILE A 63 -14.04 -3.26 3.54
CA ILE A 63 -14.90 -2.74 4.61
C ILE A 63 -14.93 -1.21 4.57
N CYS A 64 -13.76 -0.57 4.44
CA CYS A 64 -13.69 0.89 4.35
C CYS A 64 -14.45 1.44 3.13
N ARG A 65 -14.30 0.82 1.97
CA ARG A 65 -15.01 1.27 0.75
C ARG A 65 -16.51 1.11 0.84
N GLU A 66 -16.98 0.05 1.50
CA GLU A 66 -18.40 -0.24 1.69
C GLU A 66 -19.04 0.66 2.75
N ARG A 67 -18.37 0.86 3.89
CA ARG A 67 -18.95 1.55 5.06
C ARG A 67 -18.55 3.02 5.15
N PHE A 68 -17.35 3.38 4.70
CA PHE A 68 -16.77 4.72 4.84
C PHE A 68 -16.28 5.27 3.50
N PRO A 69 -17.15 5.48 2.50
CA PRO A 69 -16.73 5.86 1.14
C PRO A 69 -16.04 7.23 1.07
N ALA A 70 -16.19 8.08 2.09
CA ALA A 70 -15.50 9.36 2.19
C ALA A 70 -14.07 9.26 2.75
N LEU A 71 -13.69 8.11 3.36
CA LEU A 71 -12.36 7.91 3.91
C LEU A 71 -11.34 7.74 2.78
N ARG A 72 -10.29 8.55 2.84
CA ARG A 72 -9.16 8.40 1.92
C ARG A 72 -8.30 7.21 2.33
N LEU A 73 -8.08 6.31 1.40
CA LEU A 73 -7.23 5.14 1.58
C LEU A 73 -6.00 5.24 0.69
N ALA A 74 -4.89 4.78 1.21
CA ALA A 74 -3.66 4.51 0.48
C ALA A 74 -3.10 3.17 0.92
N CYS A 75 -2.17 2.60 0.18
CA CYS A 75 -1.41 1.42 0.55
C CYS A 75 0.10 1.71 0.54
N THR A 76 0.91 0.80 1.00
CA THR A 76 2.38 0.96 1.00
C THR A 76 2.92 1.27 -0.39
N ILE A 77 2.37 0.68 -1.45
CA ILE A 77 2.81 0.98 -2.83
C ILE A 77 2.53 2.43 -3.21
N ASP A 78 1.39 3.01 -2.82
CA ASP A 78 1.09 4.43 -3.08
C ASP A 78 2.15 5.35 -2.46
N VAL A 79 2.63 5.03 -1.25
CA VAL A 79 3.71 5.77 -0.61
C VAL A 79 5.02 5.64 -1.38
N LEU A 80 5.37 4.43 -1.83
CA LEU A 80 6.58 4.18 -2.62
C LEU A 80 6.53 4.83 -4.01
N MET A 81 5.33 5.01 -4.56
CA MET A 81 5.09 5.73 -5.82
C MET A 81 5.16 7.26 -5.65
N HIS A 82 5.17 7.78 -4.42
CA HIS A 82 5.24 9.22 -4.21
C HIS A 82 6.56 9.81 -4.71
N ALA A 83 6.49 10.92 -5.44
CA ALA A 83 7.65 11.53 -6.09
C ALA A 83 8.81 11.83 -5.14
N ASP A 84 8.51 12.32 -3.93
CA ASP A 84 9.53 12.62 -2.92
C ASP A 84 10.25 11.36 -2.43
N VAL A 85 9.52 10.23 -2.29
CA VAL A 85 10.11 8.96 -1.89
C VAL A 85 11.02 8.43 -2.99
N GLN A 86 10.55 8.45 -4.24
CA GLN A 86 11.33 8.04 -5.39
C GLN A 86 12.61 8.89 -5.55
N THR A 87 12.49 10.21 -5.39
CA THR A 87 13.62 11.13 -5.50
C THR A 87 14.65 10.90 -4.40
N ARG A 88 14.21 10.67 -3.17
CA ARG A 88 15.10 10.46 -2.01
C ARG A 88 15.82 9.12 -2.02
N LEU A 89 15.14 8.06 -2.42
CA LEU A 89 15.71 6.72 -2.46
C LEU A 89 16.51 6.47 -3.73
N GLY A 90 16.10 7.03 -4.84
CA GLY A 90 16.61 6.72 -6.17
C GLY A 90 16.15 5.35 -6.68
N PRO A 91 16.24 5.10 -7.99
CA PRO A 91 15.63 3.94 -8.63
C PRO A 91 16.21 2.60 -8.16
N ALA A 92 17.51 2.51 -7.94
CA ALA A 92 18.15 1.25 -7.57
C ALA A 92 17.76 0.80 -6.16
N LEU A 93 17.85 1.71 -5.17
CA LEU A 93 17.49 1.38 -3.79
C LEU A 93 16.00 1.10 -3.65
N LEU A 94 15.16 1.86 -4.35
CA LEU A 94 13.72 1.65 -4.36
C LEU A 94 13.35 0.29 -4.94
N ALA A 95 13.96 -0.10 -6.08
CA ALA A 95 13.76 -1.40 -6.70
C ALA A 95 14.16 -2.55 -5.76
N ASP A 96 15.31 -2.43 -5.09
CA ASP A 96 15.78 -3.44 -4.14
C ASP A 96 14.88 -3.54 -2.91
N ALA A 97 14.42 -2.40 -2.37
CA ALA A 97 13.51 -2.37 -1.23
C ALA A 97 12.15 -3.01 -1.57
N VAL A 98 11.57 -2.68 -2.72
CA VAL A 98 10.31 -3.25 -3.19
C VAL A 98 10.46 -4.76 -3.42
N PHE A 99 11.54 -5.19 -4.08
CA PHE A 99 11.78 -6.61 -4.33
C PHE A 99 11.88 -7.42 -3.03
N ARG A 100 12.64 -6.93 -2.04
CA ARG A 100 12.73 -7.57 -0.71
C ARG A 100 11.39 -7.60 0.02
N ALA A 101 10.64 -6.51 -0.01
CA ALA A 101 9.32 -6.46 0.60
C ALA A 101 8.35 -7.48 -0.01
N LEU A 102 8.46 -7.75 -1.31
CA LEU A 102 7.67 -8.76 -2.01
C LEU A 102 8.11 -10.19 -1.67
N GLN A 103 9.41 -10.44 -1.56
CA GLN A 103 9.97 -11.77 -1.31
C GLN A 103 9.92 -12.16 0.16
N GLU A 104 10.41 -11.31 1.03
CA GLU A 104 10.61 -11.60 2.46
C GLU A 104 9.39 -11.16 3.28
N GLY A 105 8.86 -9.96 2.99
CA GLY A 105 7.72 -9.37 3.69
C GLY A 105 6.36 -9.81 3.17
N GLN A 106 6.30 -10.59 2.09
CA GLN A 106 5.06 -10.97 1.41
C GLN A 106 4.12 -9.78 1.15
N MET A 107 4.71 -8.60 0.92
CA MET A 107 3.98 -7.37 0.66
C MET A 107 2.94 -7.60 -0.44
N ARG A 108 1.72 -7.18 -0.20
CA ARG A 108 0.63 -7.31 -1.16
C ARG A 108 0.69 -6.22 -2.21
N VAL A 109 0.38 -6.59 -3.45
CA VAL A 109 0.27 -5.66 -4.58
C VAL A 109 -1.16 -5.72 -5.11
N PHE A 110 -1.84 -4.58 -5.14
CA PHE A 110 -3.13 -4.47 -5.80
C PHE A 110 -2.94 -4.50 -7.33
N SER A 111 -3.93 -5.01 -8.05
CA SER A 111 -3.82 -5.24 -9.50
C SER A 111 -3.44 -3.98 -10.29
N HIS A 112 -3.90 -2.81 -9.87
CA HIS A 112 -3.62 -1.53 -10.51
C HIS A 112 -2.19 -1.01 -10.28
N HIS A 113 -1.46 -1.55 -9.31
CA HIS A 113 -0.05 -1.22 -9.06
C HIS A 113 0.93 -2.21 -9.72
N ALA A 114 0.43 -3.35 -10.21
CA ALA A 114 1.28 -4.45 -10.65
C ALA A 114 2.23 -4.05 -11.80
N GLU A 115 1.75 -3.27 -12.75
CA GLU A 115 2.53 -2.79 -13.89
C GLU A 115 3.68 -1.88 -13.42
N TRP A 116 3.41 -0.94 -12.52
CA TRP A 116 4.44 -0.07 -11.96
C TRP A 116 5.50 -0.87 -11.19
N VAL A 117 5.07 -1.83 -10.37
CA VAL A 117 5.99 -2.67 -9.59
C VAL A 117 6.90 -3.48 -10.52
N ILE A 118 6.34 -4.11 -11.57
CA ILE A 118 7.13 -4.89 -12.54
C ILE A 118 8.11 -3.99 -13.29
N GLY A 119 7.68 -2.82 -13.75
CA GLY A 119 8.55 -1.85 -14.40
C GLY A 119 9.70 -1.38 -13.50
N LEU A 120 9.47 -1.29 -12.19
CA LEU A 120 10.49 -0.90 -11.22
C LEU A 120 11.52 -1.99 -10.94
N ILE A 121 11.08 -3.23 -10.66
CA ILE A 121 11.97 -4.33 -10.23
C ILE A 121 12.51 -5.16 -11.41
N GLY A 122 11.90 -5.06 -12.58
CA GLY A 122 12.21 -5.83 -13.78
C GLY A 122 11.56 -7.22 -13.79
N ASP A 123 11.43 -7.78 -15.00
CA ASP A 123 10.71 -9.04 -15.26
C ASP A 123 11.33 -10.24 -14.56
N GLU A 124 12.64 -10.34 -14.52
CA GLU A 124 13.35 -11.44 -13.86
C GLU A 124 13.03 -11.51 -12.37
N ARG A 125 13.08 -10.37 -11.68
CA ARG A 125 12.72 -10.28 -10.25
C ARG A 125 11.23 -10.50 -10.04
N ALA A 126 10.39 -9.96 -10.92
CA ALA A 126 8.94 -10.12 -10.84
C ALA A 126 8.52 -11.59 -10.94
N ALA A 127 9.19 -12.38 -11.77
CA ALA A 127 8.93 -13.82 -11.89
C ALA A 127 9.16 -14.58 -10.58
N LEU A 128 10.03 -14.06 -9.71
CA LEU A 128 10.35 -14.64 -8.41
C LEU A 128 9.37 -14.21 -7.29
N CYS A 129 8.40 -13.30 -7.56
CA CYS A 129 7.51 -12.75 -6.56
C CYS A 129 6.10 -13.37 -6.64
N PRO A 130 5.76 -14.37 -5.80
CA PRO A 130 4.44 -15.04 -5.84
C PRO A 130 3.28 -14.10 -5.50
N SER A 131 3.54 -13.02 -4.76
CA SER A 131 2.53 -12.00 -4.38
C SER A 131 2.08 -11.10 -5.54
N LEU A 132 2.82 -11.08 -6.65
CA LEU A 132 2.36 -10.39 -7.85
C LEU A 132 1.24 -11.16 -8.56
N PRO A 133 0.21 -10.46 -9.08
CA PRO A 133 -0.87 -11.09 -9.82
C PRO A 133 -0.36 -11.91 -11.01
N ARG A 134 -0.87 -13.13 -11.19
CA ARG A 134 -0.41 -14.04 -12.26
C ARG A 134 -0.47 -13.41 -13.66
N ARG A 135 -1.50 -12.60 -13.97
CA ARG A 135 -1.63 -11.90 -15.25
C ARG A 135 -0.51 -10.89 -15.50
N ALA A 136 -0.01 -10.25 -14.46
CA ALA A 136 1.07 -9.28 -14.57
C ALA A 136 2.42 -9.96 -14.89
N ARG A 137 2.63 -11.21 -14.45
CA ARG A 137 3.85 -11.99 -14.71
C ARG A 137 3.94 -12.55 -16.13
N THR A 138 2.81 -12.70 -16.83
CA THR A 138 2.75 -13.27 -18.18
C THR A 138 2.85 -12.22 -19.28
N LEU A 139 2.50 -10.97 -19.03
CA LEU A 139 2.58 -9.88 -20.02
C LEU A 139 4.02 -9.56 -20.42
N SER A 140 4.99 -9.83 -19.55
CA SER A 140 6.41 -9.58 -19.81
C SER A 140 7.07 -10.59 -20.75
N THR A 141 6.52 -11.79 -20.90
CA THR A 141 7.07 -12.84 -21.79
C THR A 141 6.69 -12.67 -23.26
N GLU A 142 5.67 -11.86 -23.56
CA GLU A 142 5.19 -11.67 -24.94
C GLU A 142 5.85 -10.48 -25.67
N SER A 143 6.62 -9.64 -24.97
CA SER A 143 7.21 -8.42 -25.55
C SER A 143 8.65 -8.58 -26.07
N ALA A 144 9.17 -9.80 -26.19
CA ALA A 144 10.46 -10.02 -26.85
C ALA A 144 10.27 -9.93 -28.34
N PRO A 145 10.91 -8.97 -29.06
CA PRO A 145 10.82 -8.89 -30.51
C PRO A 145 11.50 -10.11 -31.13
N ALA A 146 10.75 -10.85 -31.92
CA ALA A 146 11.29 -11.90 -32.77
C ALA A 146 12.36 -11.30 -33.66
N ASN A 147 13.63 -11.60 -33.41
CA ASN A 147 14.77 -11.24 -34.22
C ASN A 147 14.66 -12.00 -35.54
N GLN A 148 14.15 -11.35 -36.56
CA GLN A 148 14.15 -11.88 -37.91
C GLN A 148 15.58 -11.86 -38.43
N SER A 149 16.25 -12.99 -38.31
CA SER A 149 17.46 -13.28 -39.06
C SER A 149 17.10 -13.41 -40.55
N GLY A 150 17.13 -12.29 -41.24
CA GLY A 150 17.06 -12.26 -42.72
C GLY A 150 18.37 -12.79 -43.30
N SER A 151 18.39 -14.07 -43.61
CA SER A 151 19.35 -14.67 -44.52
C SER A 151 19.22 -13.98 -45.90
N ASN A 152 20.22 -13.25 -46.30
CA ASN A 152 20.37 -12.87 -47.69
C ASN A 152 21.57 -13.60 -48.28
N ALA A 153 21.28 -14.68 -48.99
CA ALA A 153 22.19 -15.36 -49.89
C ALA A 153 21.79 -15.01 -51.35
N ARG A 154 22.70 -14.38 -52.04
CA ARG A 154 22.96 -14.23 -53.47
C ARG A 154 22.95 -12.81 -53.98
#